data_24948fd51e831c120bc5d204f2fb2151
#
_entry.id   24948fd51e831c120bc5d204f2fb2151
#
_cell.length_a   1.000
_cell.length_b   1.000
_cell.length_c   1.000
_cell.angle_alpha   90.00
_cell.angle_beta   90.00
_cell.angle_gamma   90.00
#
_symmetry.space_group_name_H-M   'P 1'
#
loop_
_entity.id
_entity.type
_entity.pdbx_description
1 polymer ?
#
loop_
_entity_poly.entity_id
_entity_poly.type
_entity_poly.pdbx_seq_one_letter_code
_entity_poly.pdbx_strand_id
1 'polypeptide(L)'
;TGFPHHQDFNDEPLRAFIRQVQSCKKIRMLGSAALMGAYVACGWLDAYVEDDIWLWDVAAAAAIGQAAGAVLTIRPGRAGRWAREVVLAASPELARNLKEGQP
;
A
#
# COMPACT_ATOMS: atom_id res chain seq x y z
N THR A 1 -1.44 3.52 -4.63
CA THR A 1 -0.09 3.66 -4.09
C THR A 1 0.33 5.12 -3.98
N GLY A 2 1.50 5.37 -3.47
CA GLY A 2 2.08 6.70 -3.38
C GLY A 2 3.55 6.66 -2.99
N PHE A 3 4.18 7.82 -3.03
CA PHE A 3 5.51 8.03 -2.47
C PHE A 3 5.37 8.98 -1.29
N PRO A 4 5.66 8.55 -0.04
CA PRO A 4 5.69 9.46 1.10
C PRO A 4 6.74 10.56 0.87
N HIS A 5 6.39 11.79 1.21
CA HIS A 5 7.26 12.94 0.96
C HIS A 5 8.60 12.89 1.72
N HIS A 6 8.70 12.07 2.77
CA HIS A 6 9.94 11.87 3.52
C HIS A 6 10.86 10.83 2.89
N GLN A 7 10.39 10.11 1.86
CA GLN A 7 11.16 9.04 1.22
C GLN A 7 12.19 9.62 0.27
N ASP A 8 13.40 9.08 0.30
CA ASP A 8 14.45 9.47 -0.63
C ASP A 8 14.14 8.94 -2.03
N PHE A 9 14.32 9.80 -3.04
CA PHE A 9 14.15 9.41 -4.44
C PHE A 9 15.45 8.80 -4.98
N ASN A 10 15.99 7.81 -4.28
CA ASN A 10 17.13 7.04 -4.76
C ASN A 10 16.66 5.89 -5.65
N ASP A 11 17.60 5.08 -6.14
CA ASP A 11 17.31 4.03 -7.12
C ASP A 11 16.34 2.96 -6.59
N GLU A 12 16.46 2.59 -5.34
CA GLU A 12 15.69 1.46 -4.80
C GLU A 12 14.19 1.73 -4.72
N PRO A 13 13.71 2.84 -4.14
CA PRO A 13 12.29 3.16 -4.14
C PRO A 13 11.72 3.33 -5.54
N LEU A 14 12.48 3.91 -6.47
CA LEU A 14 12.04 4.07 -7.85
C LEU A 14 11.91 2.72 -8.56
N ARG A 15 12.85 1.80 -8.35
CA ARG A 15 12.76 0.45 -8.90
C ARG A 15 11.56 -0.30 -8.35
N ALA A 16 11.27 -0.18 -7.06
CA ALA A 16 10.11 -0.78 -6.44
C ALA A 16 8.81 -0.25 -7.07
N PHE A 17 8.73 1.06 -7.32
CA PHE A 17 7.59 1.67 -7.99
C PHE A 17 7.44 1.16 -9.43
N ILE A 18 8.52 1.07 -10.17
CA ILE A 18 8.50 0.53 -11.54
C ILE A 18 7.96 -0.91 -11.54
N ARG A 19 8.39 -1.74 -10.60
CA ARG A 19 7.88 -3.10 -10.47
C ARG A 19 6.37 -3.13 -10.20
N GLN A 20 5.87 -2.23 -9.37
CA GLN A 20 4.42 -2.09 -9.15
C GLN A 20 3.69 -1.76 -10.45
N VAL A 21 4.18 -0.78 -11.19
CA VAL A 21 3.58 -0.38 -12.47
C VAL A 21 3.53 -1.55 -13.45
N GLN A 22 4.59 -2.34 -13.50
CA GLN A 22 4.67 -3.48 -14.40
C GLN A 22 3.79 -4.66 -13.99
N SER A 23 3.52 -4.81 -12.69
CA SER A 23 2.75 -5.93 -12.16
C SER A 23 1.25 -5.68 -12.09
N CYS A 24 0.81 -4.45 -12.27
CA CYS A 24 -0.59 -4.06 -12.15
C CYS A 24 -1.12 -3.52 -13.48
N LYS A 25 -2.41 -3.73 -13.71
CA LYS A 25 -3.06 -3.26 -14.94
C LYS A 25 -3.12 -1.73 -14.97
N LYS A 26 -3.46 -1.12 -13.85
CA LYS A 26 -3.54 0.35 -13.70
C LYS A 26 -3.07 0.74 -12.31
N ILE A 27 -2.30 1.82 -12.26
CA ILE A 27 -1.85 2.43 -11.00
C ILE A 27 -2.56 3.76 -10.82
N ARG A 28 -2.96 4.05 -9.57
CA ARG A 28 -3.54 5.34 -9.18
C ARG A 28 -2.75 5.90 -8.02
N MET A 29 -2.43 7.18 -8.10
CA MET A 29 -1.76 7.93 -7.03
C MET A 29 -2.68 9.09 -6.65
N LEU A 30 -3.56 8.85 -5.68
CA LEU A 30 -4.63 9.80 -5.33
C LEU A 30 -4.20 10.81 -4.27
N GLY A 31 -3.02 10.63 -3.70
CA GLY A 31 -2.47 11.60 -2.75
C GLY A 31 -2.98 11.49 -1.32
N SER A 32 -3.78 10.48 -1.00
CA SER A 32 -4.27 10.24 0.35
C SER A 32 -4.30 8.75 0.65
N ALA A 33 -3.42 8.30 1.53
CA ALA A 33 -3.38 6.90 1.96
C ALA A 33 -4.68 6.48 2.63
N ALA A 34 -5.23 7.34 3.50
CA ALA A 34 -6.49 7.06 4.17
C ALA A 34 -7.64 6.88 3.17
N LEU A 35 -7.71 7.74 2.17
CA LEU A 35 -8.77 7.67 1.16
C LEU A 35 -8.60 6.45 0.26
N MET A 36 -7.38 6.14 -0.17
CA MET A 36 -7.10 4.98 -1.01
C MET A 36 -7.47 3.68 -0.28
N GLY A 37 -7.14 3.55 1.00
CA GLY A 37 -7.51 2.40 1.81
C GLY A 37 -9.02 2.27 1.97
N ALA A 38 -9.72 3.37 2.17
CA ALA A 38 -11.18 3.38 2.23
C ALA A 38 -11.80 2.93 0.90
N TYR A 39 -11.21 3.33 -0.22
CA TYR A 39 -11.68 2.91 -1.55
C TYR A 39 -11.48 1.41 -1.79
N VAL A 40 -10.44 0.80 -1.24
CA VAL A 40 -10.31 -0.67 -1.25
C VAL A 40 -11.45 -1.30 -0.45
N ALA A 41 -11.74 -0.74 0.72
CA ALA A 41 -12.81 -1.25 1.59
C ALA A 41 -14.19 -1.24 0.91
N CYS A 42 -14.49 -0.21 0.12
CA CYS A 42 -15.78 -0.12 -0.57
C CYS A 42 -15.78 -0.68 -2.00
N GLY A 43 -14.67 -1.27 -2.43
CA GLY A 43 -14.59 -1.97 -3.72
C GLY A 43 -14.28 -1.09 -4.93
N TRP A 44 -13.90 0.15 -4.72
CA TRP A 44 -13.55 1.06 -5.81
C TRP A 44 -12.11 0.90 -6.30
N LEU A 45 -11.23 0.39 -5.44
CA LEU A 45 -9.88 -0.02 -5.79
C LEU A 45 -9.68 -1.49 -5.41
N ASP A 46 -8.82 -2.18 -6.14
CA ASP A 46 -8.53 -3.59 -5.88
C ASP A 46 -7.52 -3.77 -4.75
N ALA A 47 -6.57 -2.87 -4.63
CA ALA A 47 -5.55 -2.93 -3.58
C ALA A 47 -4.91 -1.56 -3.36
N TYR A 48 -4.38 -1.39 -2.17
CA TYR A 48 -3.52 -0.28 -1.80
C TYR A 48 -2.20 -0.82 -1.27
N VAL A 49 -1.09 -0.35 -1.84
CA VAL A 49 0.26 -0.76 -1.48
C VAL A 49 1.13 0.48 -1.34
N GLU A 50 1.80 0.62 -0.23
CA GLU A 50 2.73 1.71 -0.03
C GLU A 50 3.84 1.33 0.95
N ASP A 51 5.08 1.73 0.65
CA ASP A 51 6.23 1.53 1.51
C ASP A 51 6.53 2.79 2.31
N ASP A 52 6.96 2.61 3.56
CA ASP A 52 7.41 3.71 4.43
C ASP A 52 6.36 4.81 4.67
N ILE A 53 5.09 4.47 4.65
CA ILE A 53 4.02 5.38 5.06
C ILE A 53 3.93 5.45 6.59
N TRP A 54 3.55 6.59 7.13
CA TRP A 54 3.39 6.73 8.57
C TRP A 54 2.15 5.97 9.07
N LEU A 55 2.30 5.31 10.23
CA LEU A 55 1.21 4.52 10.82
C LEU A 55 -0.09 5.33 10.96
N TRP A 56 0.01 6.59 11.38
CA TRP A 56 -1.17 7.45 11.58
C TRP A 56 -1.89 7.81 10.28
N ASP A 57 -1.22 7.66 9.12
CA ASP A 57 -1.85 7.90 7.82
C ASP A 57 -2.67 6.70 7.34
N VAL A 58 -2.39 5.49 7.84
CA VAL A 58 -3.01 4.27 7.34
C VAL A 58 -3.81 3.49 8.38
N ALA A 59 -3.68 3.83 9.67
CA ALA A 59 -4.28 3.02 10.73
C ALA A 59 -5.80 2.90 10.59
N ALA A 60 -6.50 3.98 10.35
CA ALA A 60 -7.95 3.98 10.19
C ALA A 60 -8.38 3.20 8.94
N ALA A 61 -7.72 3.45 7.82
CA ALA A 61 -8.01 2.76 6.56
C ALA A 61 -7.74 1.25 6.66
N ALA A 62 -6.68 0.86 7.36
CA ALA A 62 -6.37 -0.55 7.61
C ALA A 62 -7.48 -1.22 8.41
N ALA A 63 -7.96 -0.56 9.47
CA ALA A 63 -9.04 -1.08 10.30
C ALA A 63 -10.35 -1.20 9.51
N ILE A 64 -10.71 -0.17 8.75
CA ILE A 64 -11.92 -0.17 7.91
C ILE A 64 -11.84 -1.25 6.84
N GLY A 65 -10.70 -1.36 6.17
CA GLY A 65 -10.47 -2.37 5.14
C GLY A 65 -10.60 -3.78 5.69
N GLN A 66 -9.97 -4.05 6.83
CA GLN A 66 -10.06 -5.34 7.50
C GLN A 66 -11.49 -5.67 7.91
N ALA A 67 -12.21 -4.72 8.46
CA ALA A 67 -13.62 -4.89 8.85
C ALA A 67 -14.51 -5.17 7.63
N ALA A 68 -14.16 -4.65 6.46
CA ALA A 68 -14.88 -4.90 5.20
C ALA A 68 -14.47 -6.22 4.52
N GLY A 69 -13.55 -6.97 5.10
CA GLY A 69 -13.12 -8.27 4.56
C GLY A 69 -11.88 -8.23 3.70
N ALA A 70 -11.21 -7.09 3.56
CA ALA A 70 -9.96 -7.00 2.83
C ALA A 70 -8.82 -7.67 3.62
N VAL A 71 -7.81 -8.13 2.91
CA VAL A 71 -6.63 -8.76 3.49
C VAL A 71 -5.57 -7.70 3.76
N LEU A 72 -5.17 -7.57 5.00
CA LEU A 72 -4.17 -6.59 5.43
C LEU A 72 -2.86 -7.27 5.77
N THR A 73 -1.77 -6.78 5.20
CA THR A 73 -0.41 -7.05 5.65
C THR A 73 0.23 -5.72 6.00
N ILE A 74 0.73 -5.60 7.23
CA ILE A 74 1.40 -4.40 7.69
C ILE A 74 2.70 -4.81 8.38
N ARG A 75 3.80 -4.15 8.02
CA ARG A 75 5.14 -4.47 8.50
C ARG A 75 5.89 -3.20 8.89
N PRO A 76 6.95 -3.31 9.69
CA PRO A 76 7.82 -2.16 9.94
C PRO A 76 8.39 -1.62 8.64
N GLY A 77 8.40 -0.30 8.50
CA GLY A 77 9.07 0.40 7.42
C GLY A 77 10.51 0.74 7.78
N ARG A 78 11.21 1.37 6.85
CA ARG A 78 12.64 1.71 7.01
C ARG A 78 12.87 3.08 7.64
N ALA A 79 11.92 3.99 7.50
CA ALA A 79 12.12 5.38 7.88
C ALA A 79 12.04 5.64 9.40
N GLY A 80 11.77 4.62 10.22
CA GLY A 80 11.76 4.75 11.67
C GLY A 80 10.61 4.02 12.33
N ARG A 81 10.47 4.25 13.63
CA ARG A 81 9.54 3.53 14.51
C ARG A 81 8.09 3.53 14.01
N TRP A 82 7.65 4.64 13.42
CA TRP A 82 6.25 4.82 13.02
C TRP A 82 6.02 4.59 11.51
N ALA A 83 7.07 4.26 10.78
CA ALA A 83 6.95 3.95 9.36
C ALA A 83 6.45 2.52 9.17
N ARG A 84 5.59 2.31 8.17
CA ARG A 84 5.01 0.99 7.86
C ARG A 84 5.05 0.72 6.38
N GLU A 85 5.21 -0.56 6.07
CA GLU A 85 4.99 -1.12 4.75
C GLU A 85 3.60 -1.76 4.77
N VAL A 86 2.72 -1.36 3.86
CA VAL A 86 1.30 -1.74 3.90
C VAL A 86 0.87 -2.36 2.59
N VAL A 87 0.19 -3.49 2.67
CA VAL A 87 -0.57 -4.09 1.57
C VAL A 87 -1.99 -4.33 2.07
N LEU A 88 -2.95 -3.68 1.45
CA LEU A 88 -4.38 -3.90 1.71
C LEU A 88 -5.01 -4.34 0.39
N ALA A 89 -5.46 -5.57 0.32
CA ALA A 89 -5.95 -6.17 -0.93
C ALA A 89 -7.37 -6.71 -0.78
N ALA A 90 -8.15 -6.62 -1.85
CA ALA A 90 -9.55 -7.04 -1.85
C ALA A 90 -9.72 -8.55 -1.69
N SER A 91 -8.71 -9.36 -2.01
CA SER A 91 -8.77 -10.81 -1.90
C SER A 91 -7.45 -11.42 -1.45
N PRO A 92 -7.49 -12.65 -0.86
CA PRO A 92 -6.25 -13.35 -0.50
C PRO A 92 -5.35 -13.67 -1.69
N GLU A 93 -5.92 -13.99 -2.83
CA GLU A 93 -5.15 -14.26 -4.05
C GLU A 93 -4.38 -13.02 -4.51
N LEU A 94 -5.04 -11.88 -4.57
CA LEU A 94 -4.41 -10.62 -4.94
C LEU A 94 -3.33 -10.23 -3.93
N ALA A 95 -3.58 -10.43 -2.64
CA ALA A 95 -2.60 -10.16 -1.60
C ALA A 95 -1.33 -10.99 -1.80
N ARG A 96 -1.46 -12.27 -2.14
CA ARG A 96 -0.31 -13.13 -2.42
C ARG A 96 0.46 -12.67 -3.64
N ASN A 97 -0.24 -12.33 -4.72
CA ASN A 97 0.39 -11.89 -5.96
C ASN A 97 1.17 -10.58 -5.76
N LEU A 98 0.62 -9.65 -5.01
CA LEU A 98 1.30 -8.39 -4.72
C LEU A 98 2.52 -8.60 -3.84
N LYS A 99 2.42 -9.48 -2.86
CA LYS A 99 3.53 -9.79 -1.96
C LYS A 99 4.69 -10.47 -2.69
N GLU A 100 4.38 -11.39 -3.60
CA GLU A 100 5.38 -12.10 -4.39
C GLU A 100 6.01 -11.21 -5.46
N GLY A 101 5.27 -10.27 -6.00
CA GLY A 101 5.75 -9.30 -6.97
C GLY A 101 6.61 -8.19 -6.37
N GLN A 102 6.69 -8.09 -5.05
CA GLN A 102 7.52 -7.12 -4.36
C GLN A 102 8.77 -7.83 -3.82
N PRO A 103 9.94 -7.31 -4.15
CA PRO A 103 11.19 -7.88 -3.68
C PRO A 103 11.36 -7.76 -2.18
#